data_2f561521c001be1bb4128ea8ad9ec299
#
_entry.id   2f561521c001be1bb4128ea8ad9ec299
#
_cell.length_a   1.000
_cell.length_b   1.000
_cell.length_c   1.000
_cell.angle_alpha   90.00
_cell.angle_beta   90.00
_cell.angle_gamma   90.00
#
_symmetry.space_group_name_H-M   'P 1'
#
loop_
_entity.id
_entity.type
_entity.pdbx_description
1 polymer ?
#
loop_
_entity_poly.entity_id
_entity_poly.type
_entity_poly.pdbx_seq_one_letter_code
_entity_poly.pdbx_strand_id
1 'polypeptide(L)'
;METTLQIYTVKQICEGFTYSETDNKGLYGLAGTLTIQPEYQRNYLYSENNGKNEVAVIDSVIKKYPLGLLYFNKTKDGRLEVLDGQQRITSLGRYCTGKFSYMLNDRPCKIFSLPEDKRKLIEETKLLAYICEGEESEIKEWFKIINIGGVKINPQEELNAVYSGPFVSAARHEFSNKDDSRVQKWGAYITGSANRQDFLQEALKWVSNGNIEDYMQEHRWDTNINELKNHFNDVINWIESIFDEVYPQMKGLKWGELYD
;
A
#
# COMPACT_ATOMS: atom_id res chain seq x y z
N MET A 1 -14.27 -5.83 -20.64
CA MET A 1 -13.63 -6.57 -19.53
C MET A 1 -14.40 -7.87 -19.30
N GLU A 2 -13.72 -9.01 -19.26
CA GLU A 2 -14.29 -10.30 -18.89
C GLU A 2 -13.92 -10.63 -17.43
N THR A 3 -14.77 -11.40 -16.75
CA THR A 3 -14.53 -11.78 -15.36
C THR A 3 -14.81 -13.26 -15.14
N THR A 4 -13.91 -13.94 -14.45
CA THR A 4 -14.07 -15.35 -14.07
C THR A 4 -13.94 -15.51 -12.57
N LEU A 5 -14.89 -16.15 -11.91
CA LEU A 5 -14.82 -16.45 -10.49
C LEU A 5 -13.93 -17.67 -10.24
N GLN A 6 -12.94 -17.52 -9.40
CA GLN A 6 -12.08 -18.59 -8.91
C GLN A 6 -12.10 -18.70 -7.39
N ILE A 7 -11.83 -19.88 -6.89
CA ILE A 7 -11.77 -20.17 -5.45
C ILE A 7 -10.36 -20.62 -5.12
N TYR A 8 -9.73 -19.91 -4.18
CA TYR A 8 -8.43 -20.28 -3.65
C TYR A 8 -8.54 -20.57 -2.15
N THR A 9 -7.70 -21.45 -1.64
CA THR A 9 -7.51 -21.55 -0.19
C THR A 9 -6.51 -20.50 0.29
N VAL A 10 -6.57 -20.16 1.58
CA VAL A 10 -5.56 -19.29 2.21
C VAL A 10 -4.16 -19.87 1.97
N LYS A 11 -4.00 -21.21 2.13
CA LYS A 11 -2.74 -21.90 1.86
C LYS A 11 -2.22 -21.62 0.45
N GLN A 12 -3.06 -21.75 -0.57
CA GLN A 12 -2.67 -21.48 -1.96
C GLN A 12 -2.25 -20.04 -2.18
N ILE A 13 -3.05 -19.06 -1.68
CA ILE A 13 -2.71 -17.64 -1.84
C ILE A 13 -1.41 -17.30 -1.12
N CYS A 14 -1.17 -17.87 0.06
CA CYS A 14 0.03 -17.61 0.86
C CYS A 14 1.24 -18.43 0.44
N GLU A 15 1.11 -19.36 -0.50
CA GLU A 15 2.26 -20.11 -1.03
C GLU A 15 3.25 -19.14 -1.69
N GLY A 16 4.52 -19.20 -1.26
CA GLY A 16 5.56 -18.29 -1.74
C GLY A 16 5.36 -16.83 -1.31
N PHE A 17 4.52 -16.58 -0.28
CA PHE A 17 4.32 -15.22 0.24
C PHE A 17 5.64 -14.59 0.67
N THR A 18 5.88 -13.39 0.16
CA THR A 18 7.01 -12.55 0.53
C THR A 18 6.53 -11.20 1.00
N TYR A 19 7.27 -10.59 1.92
CA TYR A 19 6.94 -9.30 2.51
C TYR A 19 8.18 -8.43 2.63
N SER A 20 8.11 -7.18 2.16
CA SER A 20 9.14 -6.18 2.37
C SER A 20 8.85 -5.42 3.66
N GLU A 21 9.74 -5.54 4.64
CA GLU A 21 9.65 -4.78 5.90
C GLU A 21 9.96 -3.29 5.65
N THR A 22 10.90 -3.00 4.75
CA THR A 22 11.32 -1.63 4.40
C THR A 22 10.19 -0.85 3.73
N ASP A 23 9.52 -1.48 2.75
CA ASP A 23 8.45 -0.83 2.00
C ASP A 23 7.07 -1.02 2.65
N ASN A 24 6.99 -1.82 3.72
CA ASN A 24 5.76 -2.19 4.39
C ASN A 24 4.71 -2.72 3.41
N LYS A 25 5.07 -3.72 2.61
CA LYS A 25 4.19 -4.28 1.59
C LYS A 25 4.32 -5.79 1.39
N GLY A 26 3.19 -6.46 1.12
CA GLY A 26 3.16 -7.81 0.59
C GLY A 26 3.57 -7.79 -0.88
N LEU A 27 4.51 -8.64 -1.27
CA LEU A 27 5.04 -8.64 -2.62
C LEU A 27 4.35 -9.68 -3.49
N TYR A 28 4.49 -10.95 -3.13
CA TYR A 28 4.05 -12.07 -3.96
C TYR A 28 3.25 -13.10 -3.16
N GLY A 29 2.36 -13.80 -3.86
CA GLY A 29 1.63 -14.98 -3.43
C GLY A 29 1.40 -15.95 -4.59
N LEU A 30 0.60 -17.01 -4.40
CA LEU A 30 0.33 -18.05 -5.40
C LEU A 30 1.62 -18.57 -6.04
N ALA A 31 2.58 -18.98 -5.22
CA ALA A 31 3.90 -19.45 -5.66
C ALA A 31 4.64 -18.43 -6.58
N GLY A 32 4.44 -17.14 -6.35
CA GLY A 32 5.08 -16.05 -7.10
C GLY A 32 4.33 -15.58 -8.33
N THR A 33 3.16 -16.16 -8.64
CA THR A 33 2.35 -15.74 -9.81
C THR A 33 1.40 -14.60 -9.53
N LEU A 34 1.14 -14.28 -8.24
CA LEU A 34 0.31 -13.17 -7.81
C LEU A 34 1.19 -12.03 -7.26
N THR A 35 1.13 -10.86 -7.87
CA THR A 35 1.64 -9.61 -7.31
C THR A 35 0.58 -9.06 -6.34
N ILE A 36 0.89 -9.05 -5.03
CA ILE A 36 -0.09 -8.65 -4.01
C ILE A 36 -0.26 -7.14 -3.97
N GLN A 37 0.84 -6.41 -4.09
CA GLN A 37 0.82 -4.96 -4.03
C GLN A 37 1.56 -4.36 -5.24
N PRO A 38 0.86 -4.25 -6.38
CA PRO A 38 1.39 -3.54 -7.53
C PRO A 38 1.65 -2.06 -7.19
N GLU A 39 2.46 -1.39 -8.02
CA GLU A 39 2.99 -0.06 -7.73
C GLU A 39 1.93 1.02 -7.50
N TYR A 40 0.76 0.87 -8.04
CA TYR A 40 -0.35 1.83 -7.85
C TYR A 40 -1.13 1.63 -6.55
N GLN A 41 -0.91 0.53 -5.80
CA GLN A 41 -1.60 0.27 -4.55
C GLN A 41 -0.88 0.91 -3.35
N ARG A 42 -1.64 1.35 -2.35
CA ARG A 42 -1.11 1.87 -1.08
C ARG A 42 -0.32 0.82 -0.31
N ASN A 43 0.51 1.28 0.62
CA ASN A 43 1.25 0.42 1.51
C ASN A 43 0.32 -0.36 2.47
N TYR A 44 0.84 -1.39 3.11
CA TYR A 44 0.09 -2.18 4.07
C TYR A 44 -0.16 -1.38 5.36
N LEU A 45 -1.44 -1.12 5.65
CA LEU A 45 -1.87 -0.29 6.78
C LEU A 45 -2.40 -1.10 7.97
N TYR A 46 -2.77 -2.37 7.77
CA TYR A 46 -3.43 -3.15 8.82
C TYR A 46 -2.51 -3.52 9.99
N SER A 47 -1.17 -3.39 9.82
CA SER A 47 -0.20 -3.50 10.91
C SER A 47 -0.13 -2.26 11.81
N GLU A 48 -0.71 -1.14 11.40
CA GLU A 48 -0.80 0.07 12.20
C GLU A 48 -1.73 -0.12 13.42
N ASN A 49 -1.67 0.80 14.38
CA ASN A 49 -2.49 0.75 15.60
C ASN A 49 -2.38 -0.60 16.35
N ASN A 50 -1.14 -1.06 16.55
CA ASN A 50 -0.83 -2.35 17.21
C ASN A 50 -1.41 -3.57 16.46
N GLY A 51 -1.56 -3.50 15.15
CA GLY A 51 -2.01 -4.62 14.32
C GLY A 51 -3.48 -5.01 14.52
N LYS A 52 -4.32 -4.12 15.03
CA LYS A 52 -5.73 -4.40 15.32
C LYS A 52 -6.48 -4.97 14.11
N ASN A 53 -6.22 -4.40 12.94
CA ASN A 53 -6.91 -4.81 11.71
C ASN A 53 -6.39 -6.15 11.16
N GLU A 54 -5.06 -6.40 11.23
CA GLU A 54 -4.53 -7.69 10.78
C GLU A 54 -4.98 -8.83 11.70
N VAL A 55 -5.08 -8.60 13.01
CA VAL A 55 -5.64 -9.56 13.96
C VAL A 55 -7.13 -9.81 13.67
N ALA A 56 -7.91 -8.77 13.34
CA ALA A 56 -9.32 -8.89 13.00
C ALA A 56 -9.57 -9.75 11.75
N VAL A 57 -8.65 -9.76 10.77
CA VAL A 57 -8.72 -10.66 9.61
C VAL A 57 -8.61 -12.10 10.06
N ILE A 58 -7.67 -12.44 10.94
CA ILE A 58 -7.50 -13.81 11.45
C ILE A 58 -8.68 -14.22 12.34
N ASP A 59 -9.17 -13.31 13.17
CA ASP A 59 -10.36 -13.53 14.00
C ASP A 59 -11.60 -13.88 13.13
N SER A 60 -11.77 -13.16 12.02
CA SER A 60 -12.84 -13.43 11.06
C SER A 60 -12.74 -14.84 10.46
N VAL A 61 -11.52 -15.29 10.11
CA VAL A 61 -11.29 -16.65 9.62
C VAL A 61 -11.61 -17.69 10.70
N ILE A 62 -11.13 -17.50 11.93
CA ILE A 62 -11.38 -18.42 13.05
C ILE A 62 -12.89 -18.52 13.36
N LYS A 63 -13.61 -17.40 13.24
CA LYS A 63 -15.07 -17.33 13.41
C LYS A 63 -15.86 -17.77 12.18
N LYS A 64 -15.18 -18.12 11.09
CA LYS A 64 -15.79 -18.48 9.80
C LYS A 64 -16.64 -17.37 9.18
N TYR A 65 -16.28 -16.11 9.43
CA TYR A 65 -16.92 -14.98 8.79
C TYR A 65 -16.37 -14.80 7.36
N PRO A 66 -17.20 -14.38 6.40
CA PRO A 66 -16.74 -14.12 5.04
C PRO A 66 -15.77 -12.93 5.02
N LEU A 67 -14.65 -13.09 4.34
CA LEU A 67 -13.64 -12.03 4.18
C LEU A 67 -13.96 -11.06 3.01
N GLY A 68 -15.11 -11.23 2.35
CA GLY A 68 -15.45 -10.50 1.15
C GLY A 68 -14.71 -11.01 -0.10
N LEU A 69 -15.11 -10.46 -1.25
CA LEU A 69 -14.52 -10.82 -2.54
C LEU A 69 -13.11 -10.23 -2.69
N LEU A 70 -12.28 -10.95 -3.43
CA LEU A 70 -11.00 -10.47 -3.92
C LEU A 70 -11.13 -10.20 -5.43
N TYR A 71 -10.31 -9.28 -5.93
CA TYR A 71 -10.29 -8.98 -7.35
C TYR A 71 -8.84 -8.95 -7.84
N PHE A 72 -8.57 -9.69 -8.90
CA PHE A 72 -7.25 -9.80 -9.51
C PHE A 72 -7.32 -9.39 -10.98
N ASN A 73 -6.38 -8.59 -11.43
CA ASN A 73 -6.13 -8.33 -12.83
C ASN A 73 -5.26 -9.44 -13.40
N LYS A 74 -5.62 -9.99 -14.54
CA LYS A 74 -4.75 -10.88 -15.32
C LYS A 74 -3.99 -10.03 -16.34
N THR A 75 -2.69 -9.94 -16.14
CA THR A 75 -1.79 -9.16 -16.98
C THR A 75 -1.53 -9.88 -18.32
N LYS A 76 -1.02 -9.15 -19.32
CA LYS A 76 -0.76 -9.69 -20.68
C LYS A 76 0.26 -10.85 -20.69
N ASP A 77 1.15 -10.90 -19.71
CA ASP A 77 2.11 -11.98 -19.51
C ASP A 77 1.54 -13.18 -18.71
N GLY A 78 0.23 -13.13 -18.38
CA GLY A 78 -0.49 -14.20 -17.70
C GLY A 78 -0.34 -14.22 -16.17
N ARG A 79 0.36 -13.26 -15.57
CA ARG A 79 0.45 -13.09 -14.13
C ARG A 79 -0.83 -12.47 -13.57
N LEU A 80 -0.98 -12.54 -12.27
CA LEU A 80 -2.08 -11.92 -11.55
C LEU A 80 -1.58 -10.73 -10.71
N GLU A 81 -2.38 -9.68 -10.63
CA GLU A 81 -2.16 -8.53 -9.76
C GLU A 81 -3.41 -8.27 -8.93
N VAL A 82 -3.23 -8.00 -7.65
CA VAL A 82 -4.38 -7.69 -6.79
C VAL A 82 -4.93 -6.30 -7.13
N LEU A 83 -6.21 -6.23 -7.48
CA LEU A 83 -6.97 -4.98 -7.61
C LEU A 83 -7.64 -4.60 -6.29
N ASP A 84 -8.33 -5.54 -5.64
CA ASP A 84 -8.85 -5.35 -4.27
C ASP A 84 -8.62 -6.59 -3.42
N GLY A 85 -8.45 -6.36 -2.11
CA GLY A 85 -8.16 -7.39 -1.13
C GLY A 85 -6.71 -7.45 -0.67
N GLN A 86 -5.84 -6.56 -1.14
CA GLN A 86 -4.43 -6.48 -0.80
C GLN A 86 -4.18 -6.50 0.72
N GLN A 87 -4.88 -5.69 1.50
CA GLN A 87 -4.71 -5.63 2.96
C GLN A 87 -5.05 -6.97 3.62
N ARG A 88 -6.13 -7.63 3.17
CA ARG A 88 -6.57 -8.94 3.67
C ARG A 88 -5.57 -10.04 3.33
N ILE A 89 -5.12 -10.11 2.09
CA ILE A 89 -4.12 -11.09 1.63
C ILE A 89 -2.79 -10.90 2.38
N THR A 90 -2.33 -9.66 2.53
CA THR A 90 -1.10 -9.37 3.27
C THR A 90 -1.22 -9.78 4.74
N SER A 91 -2.37 -9.53 5.41
CA SER A 91 -2.61 -9.99 6.78
C SER A 91 -2.52 -11.51 6.90
N LEU A 92 -3.17 -12.23 5.97
CA LEU A 92 -3.11 -13.70 5.94
C LEU A 92 -1.68 -14.19 5.72
N GLY A 93 -0.96 -13.64 4.75
CA GLY A 93 0.43 -14.01 4.45
C GLY A 93 1.37 -13.73 5.62
N ARG A 94 1.24 -12.57 6.26
CA ARG A 94 2.03 -12.21 7.45
C ARG A 94 1.75 -13.18 8.62
N TYR A 95 0.50 -13.57 8.83
CA TYR A 95 0.17 -14.55 9.86
C TYR A 95 0.71 -15.94 9.51
N CYS A 96 0.51 -16.43 8.28
CA CYS A 96 1.01 -17.72 7.82
C CYS A 96 2.55 -17.82 7.87
N THR A 97 3.25 -16.69 7.79
CA THR A 97 4.72 -16.62 7.96
C THR A 97 5.16 -16.27 9.40
N GLY A 98 4.22 -16.20 10.35
CA GLY A 98 4.51 -16.01 11.77
C GLY A 98 4.96 -14.59 12.17
N LYS A 99 4.58 -13.56 11.39
CA LYS A 99 4.98 -12.17 11.64
C LYS A 99 4.28 -11.53 12.84
N PHE A 100 3.07 -12.00 13.19
CA PHE A 100 2.33 -11.54 14.37
C PHE A 100 1.58 -12.69 15.03
N SER A 101 0.97 -12.43 16.20
CA SER A 101 0.24 -13.42 16.99
C SER A 101 -1.25 -13.09 17.04
N TYR A 102 -2.08 -14.13 17.08
CA TYR A 102 -3.51 -14.07 17.39
C TYR A 102 -3.75 -14.54 18.82
N MET A 103 -4.65 -13.86 19.55
CA MET A 103 -4.99 -14.25 20.91
C MET A 103 -6.02 -15.38 20.90
N LEU A 104 -5.61 -16.58 21.30
CA LEU A 104 -6.50 -17.73 21.47
C LEU A 104 -6.57 -18.11 22.95
N ASN A 105 -7.74 -17.99 23.58
CA ASN A 105 -7.94 -18.23 25.00
C ASN A 105 -6.92 -17.49 25.88
N ASP A 106 -6.78 -16.18 25.65
CA ASP A 106 -5.86 -15.27 26.33
C ASP A 106 -4.36 -15.62 26.18
N ARG A 107 -4.02 -16.42 25.20
CA ARG A 107 -2.62 -16.77 24.87
C ARG A 107 -2.26 -16.29 23.46
N PRO A 108 -1.13 -15.60 23.29
CA PRO A 108 -0.65 -15.19 21.97
C PRO A 108 -0.13 -16.41 21.20
N CYS A 109 -0.78 -16.72 20.08
CA CYS A 109 -0.45 -17.86 19.24
C CYS A 109 -0.05 -17.37 17.83
N LYS A 110 1.15 -17.74 17.40
CA LYS A 110 1.53 -17.70 15.98
C LYS A 110 0.94 -18.91 15.26
N ILE A 111 0.90 -18.89 13.93
CA ILE A 111 0.35 -20.00 13.13
C ILE A 111 0.92 -21.37 13.54
N PHE A 112 2.24 -21.42 13.82
CA PHE A 112 2.94 -22.67 14.15
C PHE A 112 2.64 -23.17 15.58
N SER A 113 2.11 -22.33 16.46
CA SER A 113 1.72 -22.69 17.83
C SER A 113 0.22 -22.88 18.02
N LEU A 114 -0.57 -22.71 16.94
CA LEU A 114 -2.00 -23.01 16.98
C LEU A 114 -2.27 -24.52 17.07
N PRO A 115 -3.37 -24.93 17.74
CA PRO A 115 -3.89 -26.28 17.61
C PRO A 115 -4.10 -26.66 16.11
N GLU A 116 -3.88 -27.93 15.79
CA GLU A 116 -3.90 -28.38 14.40
C GLU A 116 -5.25 -28.13 13.68
N ASP A 117 -6.36 -28.29 14.38
CA ASP A 117 -7.69 -28.00 13.87
C ASP A 117 -7.86 -26.53 13.46
N LYS A 118 -7.31 -25.60 14.28
CA LYS A 118 -7.35 -24.16 13.99
C LYS A 118 -6.40 -23.77 12.86
N ARG A 119 -5.23 -24.38 12.81
CA ARG A 119 -4.30 -24.17 11.72
C ARG A 119 -4.88 -24.65 10.38
N LYS A 120 -5.43 -25.87 10.33
CA LYS A 120 -6.13 -26.38 9.15
C LYS A 120 -7.31 -25.49 8.74
N LEU A 121 -8.11 -25.05 9.70
CA LEU A 121 -9.22 -24.13 9.42
C LEU A 121 -8.74 -22.87 8.67
N ILE A 122 -7.64 -22.27 9.12
CA ILE A 122 -7.08 -21.09 8.45
C ILE A 122 -6.57 -21.47 7.05
N GLU A 123 -5.74 -22.49 6.94
CA GLU A 123 -5.11 -22.91 5.70
C GLU A 123 -6.13 -23.30 4.61
N GLU A 124 -7.24 -23.97 4.99
CA GLU A 124 -8.27 -24.46 4.11
C GLU A 124 -9.41 -23.48 3.86
N THR A 125 -9.42 -22.32 4.55
CA THR A 125 -10.43 -21.28 4.34
C THR A 125 -10.42 -20.83 2.88
N LYS A 126 -11.62 -20.86 2.28
CA LYS A 126 -11.84 -20.51 0.87
C LYS A 126 -12.01 -19.01 0.71
N LEU A 127 -11.29 -18.46 -0.23
CA LEU A 127 -11.34 -17.07 -0.65
C LEU A 127 -11.88 -17.03 -2.08
N LEU A 128 -12.88 -16.18 -2.30
CA LEU A 128 -13.50 -16.00 -3.61
C LEU A 128 -12.78 -14.85 -4.31
N ALA A 129 -12.27 -15.09 -5.52
CA ALA A 129 -11.58 -14.09 -6.31
C ALA A 129 -12.17 -13.99 -7.73
N TYR A 130 -12.51 -12.79 -8.16
CA TYR A 130 -12.75 -12.50 -9.57
C TYR A 130 -11.43 -12.24 -10.26
N ILE A 131 -11.18 -13.00 -11.33
CA ILE A 131 -10.09 -12.73 -12.27
C ILE A 131 -10.66 -11.85 -13.36
N CYS A 132 -10.15 -10.63 -13.45
CA CYS A 132 -10.55 -9.62 -14.43
C CYS A 132 -9.53 -9.64 -15.58
N GLU A 133 -10.01 -9.70 -16.83
CA GLU A 133 -9.22 -9.69 -18.05
C GLU A 133 -9.80 -8.69 -19.03
N GLY A 134 -8.97 -7.75 -19.51
CA GLY A 134 -9.41 -6.69 -20.42
C GLY A 134 -8.31 -5.69 -20.72
N GLU A 135 -8.67 -4.61 -21.41
CA GLU A 135 -7.74 -3.51 -21.66
C GLU A 135 -7.41 -2.76 -20.37
N GLU A 136 -6.19 -2.25 -20.29
CA GLU A 136 -5.69 -1.57 -19.09
C GLU A 136 -6.56 -0.37 -18.68
N SER A 137 -7.11 0.36 -19.66
CA SER A 137 -8.02 1.49 -19.41
C SER A 137 -9.34 1.05 -18.76
N GLU A 138 -9.94 -0.06 -19.21
CA GLU A 138 -11.17 -0.61 -18.62
C GLU A 138 -10.93 -1.10 -17.18
N ILE A 139 -9.81 -1.78 -16.93
CA ILE A 139 -9.44 -2.27 -15.60
C ILE A 139 -9.23 -1.08 -14.64
N LYS A 140 -8.55 -0.01 -15.10
CA LYS A 140 -8.34 1.20 -14.27
C LYS A 140 -9.64 1.94 -13.99
N GLU A 141 -10.52 2.09 -14.96
CA GLU A 141 -11.82 2.71 -14.77
C GLU A 141 -12.65 1.91 -13.74
N TRP A 142 -12.72 0.61 -13.92
CA TRP A 142 -13.44 -0.26 -12.98
C TRP A 142 -12.82 -0.24 -11.58
N PHE A 143 -11.48 -0.23 -11.46
CA PHE A 143 -10.77 -0.12 -10.17
C PHE A 143 -11.18 1.14 -9.39
N LYS A 144 -11.37 2.28 -10.08
CA LYS A 144 -11.91 3.50 -9.45
C LYS A 144 -13.30 3.25 -8.88
N ILE A 145 -14.17 2.60 -9.64
CA ILE A 145 -15.57 2.35 -9.26
C ILE A 145 -15.68 1.47 -8.00
N ILE A 146 -14.93 0.36 -7.92
CA ILE A 146 -15.01 -0.56 -6.77
C ILE A 146 -14.50 0.06 -5.47
N ASN A 147 -13.60 1.02 -5.57
CA ASN A 147 -13.05 1.70 -4.40
C ASN A 147 -13.94 2.84 -3.87
N ILE A 148 -15.00 3.25 -4.58
CA ILE A 148 -15.93 4.28 -4.13
C ILE A 148 -16.67 3.88 -2.84
N GLY A 149 -16.95 2.58 -2.64
CA GLY A 149 -17.69 2.06 -1.49
C GLY A 149 -16.82 1.62 -0.29
N GLY A 150 -15.50 1.65 -0.42
CA GLY A 150 -14.54 1.17 0.59
C GLY A 150 -13.88 2.28 1.42
N VAL A 151 -12.72 1.98 2.01
CA VAL A 151 -11.85 3.02 2.58
C VAL A 151 -11.43 3.91 1.43
N LYS A 152 -11.83 5.19 1.48
CA LYS A 152 -11.52 6.15 0.41
C LYS A 152 -10.05 6.06 0.02
N ILE A 153 -9.81 5.82 -1.26
CA ILE A 153 -8.48 5.96 -1.84
C ILE A 153 -8.08 7.41 -1.67
N ASN A 154 -6.85 7.66 -1.22
CA ASN A 154 -6.27 8.99 -1.24
C ASN A 154 -6.18 9.46 -2.72
N PRO A 155 -6.44 10.75 -3.04
CA PRO A 155 -6.30 11.28 -4.39
C PRO A 155 -4.97 10.90 -5.06
N GLN A 156 -3.86 10.88 -4.30
CA GLN A 156 -2.56 10.48 -4.83
C GLN A 156 -2.50 8.98 -5.20
N GLU A 157 -3.17 8.11 -4.45
CA GLU A 157 -3.27 6.69 -4.80
C GLU A 157 -4.04 6.47 -6.10
N GLU A 158 -5.08 7.28 -6.35
CA GLU A 158 -5.82 7.27 -7.60
C GLU A 158 -4.94 7.70 -8.78
N LEU A 159 -4.20 8.81 -8.63
CA LEU A 159 -3.26 9.29 -9.64
C LEU A 159 -2.15 8.27 -9.93
N ASN A 160 -1.62 7.62 -8.90
CA ASN A 160 -0.62 6.57 -9.08
C ASN A 160 -1.16 5.37 -9.88
N ALA A 161 -2.44 5.05 -9.75
CA ALA A 161 -3.07 4.00 -10.56
C ALA A 161 -3.22 4.43 -12.03
N VAL A 162 -3.64 5.67 -12.26
CA VAL A 162 -3.82 6.22 -13.63
C VAL A 162 -2.48 6.33 -14.37
N TYR A 163 -1.49 6.91 -13.71
CA TYR A 163 -0.16 7.21 -14.28
C TYR A 163 0.90 6.17 -13.92
N SER A 164 0.49 4.93 -13.56
CA SER A 164 1.42 3.87 -13.19
C SER A 164 2.54 3.68 -14.23
N GLY A 165 3.79 3.55 -13.76
CA GLY A 165 4.97 3.47 -14.59
C GLY A 165 6.26 3.56 -13.76
N PRO A 166 7.44 3.56 -14.42
CA PRO A 166 8.73 3.66 -13.74
C PRO A 166 8.85 4.87 -12.82
N PHE A 167 8.29 6.02 -13.22
CA PHE A 167 8.28 7.23 -12.40
C PHE A 167 7.57 7.01 -11.06
N VAL A 168 6.36 6.48 -11.07
CA VAL A 168 5.59 6.21 -9.84
C VAL A 168 6.31 5.22 -8.94
N SER A 169 6.92 4.17 -9.53
CA SER A 169 7.69 3.19 -8.77
C SER A 169 8.88 3.84 -8.05
N ALA A 170 9.66 4.66 -8.75
CA ALA A 170 10.81 5.37 -8.19
C ALA A 170 10.38 6.40 -7.12
N ALA A 171 9.33 7.19 -7.41
CA ALA A 171 8.81 8.21 -6.50
C ALA A 171 8.27 7.59 -5.20
N ARG A 172 7.53 6.49 -5.29
CA ARG A 172 7.06 5.76 -4.10
C ARG A 172 8.20 5.19 -3.28
N HIS A 173 9.21 4.61 -3.90
CA HIS A 173 10.39 4.11 -3.19
C HIS A 173 11.08 5.23 -2.38
N GLU A 174 11.15 6.44 -2.93
CA GLU A 174 11.76 7.60 -2.24
C GLU A 174 10.87 8.14 -1.11
N PHE A 175 9.57 8.34 -1.36
CA PHE A 175 8.69 9.10 -0.45
C PHE A 175 7.81 8.24 0.48
N SER A 176 7.69 6.93 0.24
CA SER A 176 6.82 6.05 1.03
C SER A 176 7.56 5.12 1.98
N ASN A 177 8.86 5.26 2.13
CA ASN A 177 9.65 4.51 3.09
C ASN A 177 9.55 5.15 4.49
N LYS A 178 8.73 4.55 5.36
CA LYS A 178 8.51 5.04 6.74
C LYS A 178 9.78 5.02 7.62
N ASP A 179 10.76 4.19 7.29
CA ASP A 179 11.98 4.00 8.08
C ASP A 179 13.11 4.94 7.60
N ASP A 180 12.85 5.76 6.59
CA ASP A 180 13.79 6.80 6.14
C ASP A 180 13.90 7.90 7.21
N SER A 181 15.11 8.21 7.64
CA SER A 181 15.38 9.24 8.63
C SER A 181 14.86 10.64 8.23
N ARG A 182 14.77 10.91 6.92
CA ARG A 182 14.25 12.16 6.37
C ARG A 182 12.75 12.34 6.63
N VAL A 183 11.98 11.25 6.79
CA VAL A 183 10.54 11.31 7.07
C VAL A 183 10.25 12.05 8.37
N GLN A 184 11.11 11.92 9.38
CA GLN A 184 10.97 12.67 10.63
C GLN A 184 11.15 14.18 10.38
N LYS A 185 12.13 14.56 9.56
CA LYS A 185 12.35 15.94 9.16
C LYS A 185 11.17 16.49 8.37
N TRP A 186 10.70 15.76 7.38
CA TRP A 186 9.52 16.15 6.58
C TRP A 186 8.28 16.32 7.46
N GLY A 187 8.04 15.36 8.35
CA GLY A 187 6.93 15.39 9.31
C GLY A 187 6.98 16.53 10.32
N ALA A 188 8.11 17.23 10.49
CA ALA A 188 8.16 18.45 11.28
C ALA A 188 7.41 19.61 10.59
N TYR A 189 7.43 19.66 9.25
CA TYR A 189 6.94 20.79 8.46
C TYR A 189 5.67 20.51 7.65
N ILE A 190 5.32 19.24 7.45
CA ILE A 190 4.15 18.78 6.69
C ILE A 190 3.39 17.77 7.54
N THR A 191 2.05 17.86 7.54
CA THR A 191 1.19 16.82 8.11
C THR A 191 1.04 15.69 7.11
N GLY A 192 1.32 14.45 7.52
CA GLY A 192 1.15 13.32 6.61
C GLY A 192 1.83 12.05 7.09
N SER A 193 1.68 11.01 6.29
CA SER A 193 2.24 9.69 6.50
C SER A 193 2.88 9.17 5.22
N ALA A 194 4.10 8.66 5.31
CA ALA A 194 4.77 7.99 4.21
C ALA A 194 3.93 6.81 3.67
N ASN A 195 3.29 6.04 4.56
CA ASN A 195 2.46 4.90 4.18
C ASN A 195 1.23 5.30 3.36
N ARG A 196 0.70 6.52 3.56
CA ARG A 196 -0.43 7.08 2.82
C ARG A 196 -0.01 7.91 1.62
N GLN A 197 1.29 8.01 1.38
CA GLN A 197 1.89 8.77 0.28
C GLN A 197 1.63 10.28 0.33
N ASP A 198 1.33 10.81 1.51
CA ASP A 198 1.03 12.24 1.68
C ASP A 198 2.27 13.09 1.32
N PHE A 199 3.49 12.65 1.66
CA PHE A 199 4.72 13.36 1.26
C PHE A 199 4.96 13.34 -0.24
N LEU A 200 4.60 12.24 -0.93
CA LEU A 200 4.65 12.18 -2.39
C LEU A 200 3.66 13.17 -3.01
N GLN A 201 2.46 13.23 -2.48
CA GLN A 201 1.43 14.16 -2.94
C GLN A 201 1.90 15.62 -2.82
N GLU A 202 2.48 16.01 -1.67
CA GLU A 202 3.00 17.36 -1.51
C GLU A 202 4.21 17.63 -2.41
N ALA A 203 5.11 16.68 -2.56
CA ALA A 203 6.24 16.83 -3.47
C ALA A 203 5.80 17.08 -4.92
N LEU A 204 4.80 16.32 -5.38
CA LEU A 204 4.22 16.50 -6.72
C LEU A 204 3.49 17.84 -6.86
N LYS A 205 2.72 18.25 -5.85
CA LYS A 205 2.05 19.54 -5.83
C LYS A 205 3.04 20.68 -6.00
N TRP A 206 4.14 20.66 -5.26
CA TRP A 206 5.14 21.72 -5.29
C TRP A 206 5.91 21.79 -6.62
N VAL A 207 6.40 20.65 -7.12
CA VAL A 207 7.18 20.64 -8.37
C VAL A 207 6.34 21.00 -9.59
N SER A 208 5.04 20.67 -9.56
CA SER A 208 4.11 20.89 -10.68
C SER A 208 3.34 22.22 -10.59
N ASN A 209 3.57 23.04 -9.54
CA ASN A 209 2.74 24.20 -9.22
C ASN A 209 1.25 23.87 -9.17
N GLY A 210 0.91 22.71 -8.60
CA GLY A 210 -0.47 22.22 -8.43
C GLY A 210 -1.03 21.44 -9.62
N ASN A 211 -0.36 21.39 -10.77
CA ASN A 211 -0.81 20.61 -11.94
C ASN A 211 -0.20 19.19 -11.95
N ILE A 212 -0.58 18.38 -10.95
CA ILE A 212 0.01 17.06 -10.70
C ILE A 212 -0.24 16.09 -11.87
N GLU A 213 -1.44 16.13 -12.47
CA GLU A 213 -1.82 15.20 -13.52
C GLU A 213 -0.93 15.35 -14.77
N ASP A 214 -0.73 16.56 -15.24
CA ASP A 214 0.11 16.84 -16.41
C ASP A 214 1.57 16.45 -16.11
N TYR A 215 2.08 16.79 -14.93
CA TYR A 215 3.43 16.41 -14.53
C TYR A 215 3.63 14.89 -14.49
N MET A 216 2.69 14.15 -13.91
CA MET A 216 2.75 12.69 -13.86
C MET A 216 2.60 12.05 -15.23
N GLN A 217 1.80 12.66 -16.13
CA GLN A 217 1.64 12.21 -17.51
C GLN A 217 2.94 12.40 -18.31
N GLU A 218 3.57 13.55 -18.19
CA GLU A 218 4.82 13.90 -18.90
C GLU A 218 5.98 12.99 -18.46
N HIS A 219 6.13 12.82 -17.15
CA HIS A 219 7.23 12.06 -16.54
C HIS A 219 6.94 10.55 -16.38
N ARG A 220 5.79 10.06 -16.80
CA ARG A 220 5.32 8.68 -16.55
C ARG A 220 6.38 7.60 -16.76
N TRP A 221 7.21 7.74 -17.77
CA TRP A 221 8.20 6.76 -18.20
C TRP A 221 9.62 7.03 -17.69
N ASP A 222 9.81 8.11 -16.94
CA ASP A 222 11.10 8.46 -16.39
C ASP A 222 11.45 7.53 -15.22
N THR A 223 12.71 7.11 -15.17
CA THR A 223 13.27 6.38 -14.04
C THR A 223 14.01 7.29 -13.06
N ASN A 224 14.30 8.52 -13.48
CA ASN A 224 15.02 9.53 -12.71
C ASN A 224 14.02 10.51 -12.09
N ILE A 225 13.98 10.57 -10.76
CA ILE A 225 13.12 11.46 -9.98
C ILE A 225 13.89 12.57 -9.27
N ASN A 226 15.12 12.86 -9.70
CA ASN A 226 15.98 13.82 -9.00
C ASN A 226 15.37 15.23 -8.94
N GLU A 227 14.67 15.65 -9.97
CA GLU A 227 13.97 16.95 -9.98
C GLU A 227 12.96 17.00 -8.82
N LEU A 228 12.03 16.06 -8.78
CA LEU A 228 11.01 15.95 -7.73
C LEU A 228 11.64 15.90 -6.34
N LYS A 229 12.64 15.03 -6.15
CA LYS A 229 13.33 14.82 -4.90
C LYS A 229 14.08 16.05 -4.43
N ASN A 230 14.86 16.68 -5.31
CA ASN A 230 15.68 17.84 -4.97
C ASN A 230 14.79 19.03 -4.66
N HIS A 231 13.79 19.31 -5.52
CA HIS A 231 12.86 20.41 -5.28
C HIS A 231 12.18 20.30 -3.91
N PHE A 232 11.66 19.12 -3.57
CA PHE A 232 11.00 18.89 -2.27
C PHE A 232 11.96 19.12 -1.09
N ASN A 233 13.16 18.55 -1.14
CA ASN A 233 14.14 18.71 -0.05
C ASN A 233 14.67 20.14 0.04
N ASP A 234 14.82 20.85 -1.07
CA ASP A 234 15.24 22.24 -1.10
C ASP A 234 14.20 23.15 -0.44
N VAL A 235 12.90 22.91 -0.68
CA VAL A 235 11.79 23.61 0.00
C VAL A 235 11.84 23.34 1.51
N ILE A 236 11.97 22.08 1.94
CA ILE A 236 12.07 21.74 3.37
C ILE A 236 13.28 22.42 4.03
N ASN A 237 14.45 22.41 3.37
CA ASN A 237 15.66 23.04 3.88
C ASN A 237 15.50 24.58 3.96
N TRP A 238 14.84 25.18 2.97
CA TRP A 238 14.54 26.61 2.97
C TRP A 238 13.61 26.98 4.15
N ILE A 239 12.55 26.21 4.38
CA ILE A 239 11.63 26.41 5.51
C ILE A 239 12.41 26.30 6.84
N GLU A 240 13.25 25.28 6.99
CA GLU A 240 14.09 25.08 8.19
C GLU A 240 15.00 26.30 8.43
N SER A 241 15.70 26.77 7.39
CA SER A 241 16.60 27.91 7.51
C SER A 241 15.90 29.19 7.94
N ILE A 242 14.67 29.42 7.53
CA ILE A 242 13.91 30.60 7.90
C ILE A 242 13.29 30.47 9.30
N PHE A 243 12.59 29.36 9.56
CA PHE A 243 11.74 29.26 10.74
C PHE A 243 12.45 28.64 11.94
N ASP A 244 13.39 27.73 11.74
CA ASP A 244 14.11 27.09 12.84
C ASP A 244 15.37 27.88 13.25
N GLU A 245 16.06 28.47 12.30
CA GLU A 245 17.32 29.21 12.56
C GLU A 245 17.05 30.67 12.93
N VAL A 246 16.18 31.36 12.16
CA VAL A 246 15.89 32.77 12.37
C VAL A 246 14.79 32.99 13.41
N TYR A 247 13.79 32.10 13.47
CA TYR A 247 12.66 32.16 14.38
C TYR A 247 12.52 30.87 15.19
N PRO A 248 13.43 30.56 16.13
CA PRO A 248 13.45 29.28 16.85
C PRO A 248 12.15 28.92 17.59
N GLN A 249 11.36 29.94 18.00
CA GLN A 249 10.06 29.78 18.64
C GLN A 249 8.99 29.18 17.69
N MET A 250 9.25 29.17 16.39
CA MET A 250 8.35 28.64 15.36
C MET A 250 8.76 27.25 14.87
N LYS A 251 9.80 26.70 15.48
CA LYS A 251 10.28 25.34 15.16
C LYS A 251 9.18 24.29 15.31
N GLY A 252 9.07 23.39 14.33
CA GLY A 252 8.12 22.27 14.34
C GLY A 252 6.69 22.65 13.98
N LEU A 253 6.40 23.91 13.59
CA LEU A 253 5.13 24.27 12.99
C LEU A 253 5.07 23.78 11.53
N LYS A 254 3.86 23.48 11.05
CA LYS A 254 3.62 22.89 9.72
C LYS A 254 3.70 23.94 8.59
N TRP A 255 4.85 24.59 8.46
CA TRP A 255 5.06 25.66 7.50
C TRP A 255 5.02 25.20 6.04
N GLY A 256 5.35 23.92 5.77
CA GLY A 256 5.25 23.35 4.43
C GLY A 256 3.83 23.33 3.88
N GLU A 257 2.81 23.36 4.74
CA GLU A 257 1.41 23.42 4.32
C GLU A 257 1.00 24.79 3.78
N LEU A 258 1.84 25.80 3.97
CA LEU A 258 1.63 27.16 3.50
C LEU A 258 2.50 27.50 2.28
N TYR A 259 3.31 26.56 1.83
CA TYR A 259 4.12 26.71 0.63
C TYR A 259 3.27 26.34 -0.59
N ASP A 260 2.91 27.36 -1.38
CA ASP A 260 2.19 27.24 -2.65
C ASP A 260 2.94 27.96 -3.78
#